data_0628e7c4ee96c5b1dfe13771d1b4ea56
#
_entry.id   0628e7c4ee96c5b1dfe13771d1b4ea56
#
_cell.length_a   1.000
_cell.length_b   1.000
_cell.length_c   1.000
_cell.angle_alpha   90.00
_cell.angle_beta   90.00
_cell.angle_gamma   90.00
#
_symmetry.space_group_name_H-M   'P 1'
#
loop_
_entity.id
_entity.type
_entity.pdbx_description
1 polymer ?
#
loop_
_entity_poly.entity_id
_entity_poly.type
_entity_poly.pdbx_seq_one_letter_code
_entity_poly.pdbx_strand_id
1 'polypeptide(L)'
;MNSLLSGLILFGSFSMRTPNDITIPKDDYEVAVGFKNDKVYFKRDWERELGENYIDDEMWYEWKPKNFYFKPQYINKESHNLEYGKADIRYRKGDYSVGYTGMYSDEKFESGLSIGHSYKKEINHTLSIETKFDGRWFRDELTGYDRFDWEEDIRVNYKLTDNITLSNILDYNDVKDVKHYKFKVGIEYKFGE
;
A
#
# COMPACT_ATOMS: atom_id res chain seq x y z
N MET A 1 -10.72 11.37 -30.08
CA MET A 1 -10.81 11.59 -28.62
C MET A 1 -10.19 10.36 -27.96
N ASN A 2 -8.85 10.34 -27.92
CA ASN A 2 -8.13 9.24 -27.29
C ASN A 2 -8.33 9.36 -25.79
N SER A 3 -8.89 8.33 -25.23
CA SER A 3 -9.49 8.32 -23.93
C SER A 3 -8.46 8.64 -22.83
N LEU A 4 -8.67 9.77 -22.15
CA LEU A 4 -8.08 10.07 -20.85
C LEU A 4 -8.23 8.90 -19.83
N LEU A 5 -9.08 7.93 -20.17
CA LEU A 5 -9.40 6.74 -19.35
C LEU A 5 -8.62 5.49 -19.77
N SER A 6 -7.88 5.52 -20.88
CA SER A 6 -7.08 4.34 -21.29
C SER A 6 -6.00 4.03 -20.24
N GLY A 7 -6.02 2.81 -19.74
CA GLY A 7 -5.13 2.37 -18.67
C GLY A 7 -5.55 2.79 -17.26
N LEU A 8 -6.69 3.48 -17.10
CA LEU A 8 -7.26 3.75 -15.78
C LEU A 8 -7.86 2.46 -15.23
N ILE A 9 -7.58 2.18 -13.97
CA ILE A 9 -8.14 1.07 -13.20
C ILE A 9 -8.92 1.66 -12.04
N LEU A 10 -10.22 1.37 -11.98
CA LEU A 10 -11.00 1.55 -10.75
C LEU A 10 -10.85 0.30 -9.89
N PHE A 11 -10.77 0.51 -8.59
CA PHE A 11 -10.74 -0.61 -7.66
C PHE A 11 -11.61 -0.33 -6.44
N GLY A 12 -12.09 -1.42 -5.84
CA GLY A 12 -12.70 -1.43 -4.54
C GLY A 12 -12.18 -2.60 -3.74
N SER A 13 -12.13 -2.47 -2.42
CA SER A 13 -11.74 -3.56 -1.53
C SER A 13 -12.51 -3.51 -0.23
N PHE A 14 -12.66 -4.68 0.37
CA PHE A 14 -13.11 -4.86 1.74
C PHE A 14 -12.00 -5.58 2.50
N SER A 15 -11.71 -5.14 3.71
CA SER A 15 -10.74 -5.79 4.56
C SER A 15 -11.21 -5.93 5.99
N MET A 16 -10.70 -6.96 6.65
CA MET A 16 -10.87 -7.20 8.08
C MET A 16 -9.48 -7.24 8.72
N ARG A 17 -9.32 -6.59 9.84
CA ARG A 17 -8.11 -6.68 10.67
C ARG A 17 -8.29 -7.75 11.73
N THR A 18 -7.23 -8.48 11.99
CA THR A 18 -7.11 -9.32 13.17
C THR A 18 -5.99 -8.73 14.02
N PRO A 19 -6.31 -7.98 15.08
CA PRO A 19 -5.28 -7.50 15.99
C PRO A 19 -4.65 -8.71 16.71
N ASN A 20 -3.35 -8.61 17.01
CA ASN A 20 -2.66 -9.62 17.80
C ASN A 20 -3.16 -9.67 19.25
N ASP A 21 -3.91 -8.67 19.70
CA ASP A 21 -4.49 -8.60 21.02
C ASP A 21 -5.96 -9.03 20.98
N ILE A 22 -6.25 -10.17 21.65
CA ILE A 22 -7.58 -10.79 21.73
C ILE A 22 -8.60 -9.88 22.45
N THR A 23 -8.14 -8.80 23.09
CA THR A 23 -8.98 -7.85 23.85
C THR A 23 -9.62 -6.76 22.98
N ILE A 24 -9.21 -6.61 21.71
CA ILE A 24 -9.76 -5.60 20.81
C ILE A 24 -11.05 -6.12 20.15
N PRO A 25 -12.10 -5.29 20.01
CA PRO A 25 -13.35 -5.68 19.37
C PRO A 25 -13.14 -6.25 17.96
N LYS A 26 -13.82 -7.35 17.64
CA LYS A 26 -13.68 -8.08 16.36
C LYS A 26 -14.31 -7.37 15.16
N ASP A 27 -14.76 -6.12 15.32
CA ASP A 27 -15.59 -5.43 14.32
C ASP A 27 -14.80 -4.41 13.48
N ASP A 28 -13.46 -4.50 13.48
CA ASP A 28 -12.63 -3.62 12.69
C ASP A 28 -12.65 -4.03 11.22
N TYR A 29 -13.20 -3.18 10.39
CA TYR A 29 -13.25 -3.38 8.95
C TYR A 29 -12.94 -2.09 8.19
N GLU A 30 -12.55 -2.24 6.96
CA GLU A 30 -12.28 -1.14 6.03
C GLU A 30 -12.96 -1.45 4.69
N VAL A 31 -13.60 -0.45 4.13
CA VAL A 31 -14.08 -0.45 2.75
C VAL A 31 -13.32 0.62 2.00
N ALA A 32 -12.65 0.26 0.92
CA ALA A 32 -11.89 1.19 0.13
C ALA A 32 -12.42 1.28 -1.29
N VAL A 33 -12.32 2.48 -1.87
CA VAL A 33 -12.48 2.71 -3.30
C VAL A 33 -11.35 3.61 -3.80
N GLY A 34 -11.00 3.46 -5.06
CA GLY A 34 -9.97 4.31 -5.62
C GLY A 34 -9.78 4.09 -7.11
N PHE A 35 -8.80 4.81 -7.63
CA PHE A 35 -8.36 4.65 -9.01
C PHE A 35 -6.83 4.65 -9.07
N LYS A 36 -6.30 3.99 -10.08
CA LYS A 36 -4.87 3.95 -10.36
C LYS A 36 -4.60 3.84 -11.85
N ASN A 37 -3.41 4.26 -12.24
CA ASN A 37 -2.80 3.90 -13.50
C ASN A 37 -1.31 3.63 -13.27
N ASP A 38 -0.49 3.63 -14.32
CA ASP A 38 0.95 3.40 -14.23
C ASP A 38 1.74 4.51 -13.48
N LYS A 39 1.12 5.66 -13.21
CA LYS A 39 1.78 6.83 -12.60
C LYS A 39 1.07 7.39 -11.38
N VAL A 40 -0.25 7.30 -11.32
CA VAL A 40 -1.06 7.95 -10.30
C VAL A 40 -1.91 6.93 -9.57
N TYR A 41 -2.06 7.13 -8.30
CA TYR A 41 -2.95 6.37 -7.44
C TYR A 41 -3.70 7.32 -6.51
N PHE A 42 -4.95 7.01 -6.29
CA PHE A 42 -5.78 7.61 -5.25
C PHE A 42 -6.64 6.53 -4.62
N LYS A 43 -6.75 6.56 -3.29
CA LYS A 43 -7.62 5.68 -2.50
C LYS A 43 -8.30 6.50 -1.41
N ARG A 44 -9.56 6.21 -1.17
CA ARG A 44 -10.31 6.64 0.02
C ARG A 44 -10.86 5.42 0.71
N ASP A 45 -10.63 5.36 2.00
CA ASP A 45 -11.10 4.30 2.88
C ASP A 45 -12.15 4.83 3.83
N TRP A 46 -13.15 4.02 4.09
CA TRP A 46 -14.03 4.13 5.24
C TRP A 46 -13.66 3.00 6.19
N GLU A 47 -13.10 3.38 7.31
CA GLU A 47 -12.60 2.46 8.32
C GLU A 47 -13.48 2.52 9.57
N ARG A 48 -13.77 1.35 10.16
CA ARG A 48 -14.32 1.25 11.49
C ARG A 48 -13.25 0.63 12.39
N GLU A 49 -12.85 1.37 13.41
CA GLU A 49 -11.85 0.95 14.37
C GLU A 49 -12.31 1.31 15.78
N LEU A 50 -12.28 0.34 16.71
CA LEU A 50 -12.70 0.49 18.10
C LEU A 50 -14.12 1.08 18.28
N GLY A 51 -15.01 0.82 17.31
CA GLY A 51 -16.40 1.30 17.33
C GLY A 51 -16.61 2.69 16.75
N GLU A 52 -15.56 3.38 16.34
CA GLU A 52 -15.62 4.70 15.69
C GLU A 52 -15.44 4.55 14.16
N ASN A 53 -15.95 5.52 13.40
CA ASN A 53 -15.84 5.53 11.96
C ASN A 53 -14.89 6.65 11.53
N TYR A 54 -14.00 6.34 10.58
CA TYR A 54 -12.99 7.24 10.06
C TYR A 54 -12.96 7.24 8.54
N ILE A 55 -12.39 8.29 7.97
CA ILE A 55 -12.12 8.42 6.53
C ILE A 55 -10.64 8.67 6.35
N ASP A 56 -9.97 7.76 5.65
CA ASP A 56 -8.56 7.87 5.33
C ASP A 56 -8.38 8.11 3.83
N ASP A 57 -7.50 9.00 3.45
CA ASP A 57 -7.14 9.30 2.06
C ASP A 57 -5.67 9.01 1.81
N GLU A 58 -5.38 8.36 0.69
CA GLU A 58 -4.03 8.11 0.24
C GLU A 58 -3.88 8.45 -1.24
N MET A 59 -2.84 9.20 -1.60
CA MET A 59 -2.51 9.47 -2.98
C MET A 59 -1.00 9.41 -3.20
N TRP A 60 -0.59 8.95 -4.40
CA TRP A 60 0.80 9.05 -4.82
C TRP A 60 0.95 9.24 -6.32
N TYR A 61 2.13 9.73 -6.68
CA TYR A 61 2.61 9.77 -8.04
C TYR A 61 3.87 8.93 -8.17
N GLU A 62 4.01 8.16 -9.23
CA GLU A 62 5.18 7.36 -9.53
C GLU A 62 5.89 7.85 -10.77
N TRP A 63 7.19 8.09 -10.67
CA TRP A 63 8.07 8.35 -11.80
C TRP A 63 9.16 7.29 -11.85
N LYS A 64 9.24 6.56 -12.98
CA LYS A 64 10.10 5.38 -13.14
C LYS A 64 11.05 5.55 -14.33
N PRO A 65 12.08 6.41 -14.27
CA PRO A 65 13.07 6.50 -15.33
C PRO A 65 14.04 5.30 -15.27
N LYS A 66 13.94 4.39 -16.22
CA LYS A 66 14.78 3.18 -16.30
C LYS A 66 14.70 2.34 -15.01
N ASN A 67 15.82 2.30 -14.28
CA ASN A 67 15.95 1.52 -13.04
C ASN A 67 15.69 2.33 -11.77
N PHE A 68 15.38 3.60 -11.91
CA PHE A 68 15.07 4.45 -10.77
C PHE A 68 13.57 4.59 -10.61
N TYR A 69 13.19 4.82 -9.37
CA TYR A 69 11.82 4.96 -8.93
C TYR A 69 11.75 6.10 -7.92
N PHE A 70 10.87 7.03 -8.17
CA PHE A 70 10.55 8.13 -7.28
C PHE A 70 9.06 8.15 -7.03
N LYS A 71 8.66 8.09 -5.75
CA LYS A 71 7.26 8.01 -5.34
C LYS A 71 6.97 8.96 -4.18
N PRO A 72 6.57 10.20 -4.45
CA PRO A 72 5.94 11.04 -3.44
C PRO A 72 4.53 10.53 -3.13
N GLN A 73 4.18 10.54 -1.85
CA GLN A 73 2.89 10.13 -1.32
C GLN A 73 2.37 11.18 -0.36
N TYR A 74 1.07 11.36 -0.35
CA TYR A 74 0.33 12.07 0.68
C TYR A 74 -0.64 11.09 1.31
N ILE A 75 -0.68 11.07 2.64
CA ILE A 75 -1.53 10.17 3.42
C ILE A 75 -2.16 11.00 4.54
N ASN A 76 -3.48 10.98 4.56
CA ASN A 76 -4.28 11.54 5.65
C ASN A 76 -5.02 10.39 6.31
N LYS A 77 -4.73 10.15 7.60
CA LYS A 77 -5.39 9.13 8.42
C LYS A 77 -6.16 9.80 9.53
N GLU A 78 -7.45 10.02 9.28
CA GLU A 78 -8.35 10.60 10.28
C GLU A 78 -8.45 9.72 11.54
N SER A 79 -8.41 8.38 11.36
CA SER A 79 -8.41 7.39 12.44
C SER A 79 -7.31 7.59 13.48
N HIS A 80 -6.19 8.16 13.06
CA HIS A 80 -5.04 8.39 13.93
C HIS A 80 -4.72 9.86 14.14
N ASN A 81 -5.58 10.77 13.63
CA ASN A 81 -5.30 12.20 13.56
C ASN A 81 -3.90 12.48 12.98
N LEU A 82 -3.57 11.77 11.91
CA LEU A 82 -2.24 11.74 11.32
C LEU A 82 -2.27 12.17 9.86
N GLU A 83 -1.56 13.24 9.57
CA GLU A 83 -1.32 13.69 8.19
C GLU A 83 0.19 13.67 7.93
N TYR A 84 0.60 13.01 6.85
CA TYR A 84 2.02 12.98 6.51
C TYR A 84 2.30 12.91 5.01
N GLY A 85 3.43 13.50 4.64
CA GLY A 85 4.05 13.34 3.35
C GLY A 85 5.18 12.32 3.41
N LYS A 86 5.27 11.47 2.39
CA LYS A 86 6.33 10.48 2.25
C LYS A 86 6.92 10.53 0.85
N ALA A 87 8.22 10.32 0.73
CA ALA A 87 8.86 10.18 -0.57
C ALA A 87 9.85 9.01 -0.56
N ASP A 88 9.71 8.12 -1.53
CA ASP A 88 10.64 7.02 -1.76
C ASP A 88 11.48 7.30 -3.01
N ILE A 89 12.80 7.16 -2.90
CA ILE A 89 13.74 7.17 -4.02
C ILE A 89 14.49 5.86 -3.99
N ARG A 90 14.30 5.02 -5.02
CA ARG A 90 14.90 3.68 -5.06
C ARG A 90 15.55 3.37 -6.40
N TYR A 91 16.60 2.58 -6.36
CA TYR A 91 17.14 1.86 -7.51
C TYR A 91 16.53 0.46 -7.54
N ARG A 92 16.03 0.04 -8.70
CA ARG A 92 15.43 -1.29 -8.91
C ARG A 92 16.25 -2.10 -9.91
N LYS A 93 16.51 -3.35 -9.58
CA LYS A 93 17.11 -4.34 -10.49
C LYS A 93 16.37 -5.66 -10.37
N GLY A 94 15.66 -6.05 -11.45
CA GLY A 94 14.75 -7.20 -11.41
C GLY A 94 13.66 -6.98 -10.37
N ASP A 95 13.48 -7.95 -9.49
CA ASP A 95 12.45 -7.96 -8.45
C ASP A 95 12.88 -7.22 -7.17
N TYR A 96 14.13 -6.76 -7.09
CA TYR A 96 14.70 -6.12 -5.90
C TYR A 96 14.81 -4.61 -6.05
N SER A 97 14.65 -3.90 -4.95
CA SER A 97 14.90 -2.47 -4.86
C SER A 97 15.65 -2.11 -3.59
N VAL A 98 16.46 -1.06 -3.67
CA VAL A 98 17.16 -0.44 -2.55
C VAL A 98 17.12 1.05 -2.72
N GLY A 99 16.97 1.79 -1.65
CA GLY A 99 16.89 3.23 -1.73
C GLY A 99 16.75 3.92 -0.39
N TYR A 100 16.11 5.06 -0.43
CA TYR A 100 15.95 5.94 0.69
C TYR A 100 14.50 6.42 0.77
N THR A 101 13.95 6.42 1.98
CA THR A 101 12.61 6.90 2.29
C THR A 101 12.73 8.10 3.22
N GLY A 102 12.05 9.20 2.89
CA GLY A 102 11.82 10.32 3.80
C GLY A 102 10.34 10.43 4.12
N MET A 103 10.01 10.75 5.36
CA MET A 103 8.66 10.96 5.83
C MET A 103 8.60 12.21 6.70
N TYR A 104 7.59 13.04 6.50
CA TYR A 104 7.35 14.26 7.26
C TYR A 104 5.93 14.24 7.82
N SER A 105 5.79 14.32 9.12
CA SER A 105 4.50 14.43 9.83
C SER A 105 4.66 15.24 11.13
N ASP A 106 3.66 16.03 11.48
CA ASP A 106 3.58 16.77 12.76
C ASP A 106 4.90 17.46 13.13
N GLU A 107 5.49 18.19 12.17
CA GLU A 107 6.76 18.89 12.32
C GLU A 107 7.99 17.97 12.54
N LYS A 108 7.83 16.66 12.39
CA LYS A 108 8.91 15.69 12.48
C LYS A 108 9.31 15.18 11.12
N PHE A 109 10.60 15.10 10.90
CA PHE A 109 11.16 14.46 9.71
C PHE A 109 11.87 13.17 10.13
N GLU A 110 11.45 12.05 9.55
CA GLU A 110 12.11 10.76 9.68
C GLU A 110 12.66 10.35 8.32
N SER A 111 13.83 9.76 8.30
CA SER A 111 14.41 9.28 7.05
C SER A 111 15.22 8.01 7.26
N GLY A 112 15.35 7.19 6.23
CA GLY A 112 16.04 5.93 6.38
C GLY A 112 16.24 5.16 5.10
N LEU A 113 17.04 4.10 5.21
CA LEU A 113 17.26 3.17 4.12
C LEU A 113 16.02 2.32 3.90
N SER A 114 15.73 2.02 2.64
CA SER A 114 14.64 1.14 2.26
C SER A 114 15.13 0.02 1.35
N ILE A 115 14.56 -1.16 1.56
CA ILE A 115 14.75 -2.33 0.69
C ILE A 115 13.38 -2.86 0.29
N GLY A 116 13.29 -3.44 -0.89
CA GLY A 116 12.03 -4.05 -1.35
C GLY A 116 12.30 -5.23 -2.25
N HIS A 117 11.33 -6.12 -2.25
CA HIS A 117 11.25 -7.24 -3.17
C HIS A 117 9.81 -7.33 -3.68
N SER A 118 9.65 -7.57 -4.98
CA SER A 118 8.34 -7.76 -5.59
C SER A 118 8.45 -8.86 -6.64
N TYR A 119 7.72 -9.94 -6.45
CA TYR A 119 7.72 -11.05 -7.37
C TYR A 119 6.30 -11.35 -7.82
N LYS A 120 6.09 -11.52 -9.12
CA LYS A 120 4.82 -11.93 -9.72
C LYS A 120 5.02 -13.18 -10.55
N LYS A 121 4.18 -14.18 -10.32
CA LYS A 121 4.11 -15.41 -11.10
C LYS A 121 2.72 -15.60 -11.68
N GLU A 122 2.65 -15.73 -12.99
CA GLU A 122 1.44 -16.18 -13.68
C GLU A 122 1.40 -17.71 -13.64
N ILE A 123 0.38 -18.27 -13.00
CA ILE A 123 0.16 -19.72 -12.90
C ILE A 123 -0.50 -20.19 -14.19
N ASN A 124 -1.47 -19.42 -14.68
CA ASN A 124 -2.11 -19.59 -15.97
C ASN A 124 -2.71 -18.25 -16.44
N HIS A 125 -3.47 -18.24 -17.53
CA HIS A 125 -4.04 -17.02 -18.12
C HIS A 125 -5.07 -16.30 -17.25
N THR A 126 -5.59 -16.96 -16.21
CA THR A 126 -6.59 -16.38 -15.28
C THR A 126 -6.05 -16.17 -13.88
N LEU A 127 -5.02 -16.89 -13.46
CA LEU A 127 -4.53 -16.91 -12.08
C LEU A 127 -3.09 -16.42 -12.00
N SER A 128 -2.83 -15.45 -11.13
CA SER A 128 -1.47 -15.03 -10.78
C SER A 128 -1.30 -14.85 -9.28
N ILE A 129 -0.07 -15.02 -8.81
CA ILE A 129 0.33 -14.77 -7.43
C ILE A 129 1.40 -13.67 -7.46
N GLU A 130 1.25 -12.72 -6.57
CA GLU A 130 2.22 -11.64 -6.37
C GLU A 130 2.60 -11.58 -4.90
N THR A 131 3.89 -11.44 -4.61
CA THR A 131 4.41 -11.18 -3.29
C THR A 131 5.15 -9.87 -3.30
N LYS A 132 4.99 -9.07 -2.25
CA LYS A 132 5.73 -7.83 -2.03
C LYS A 132 6.26 -7.81 -0.62
N PHE A 133 7.48 -7.37 -0.49
CA PHE A 133 8.12 -7.07 0.77
C PHE A 133 8.69 -5.65 0.71
N ASP A 134 8.51 -4.88 1.74
CA ASP A 134 9.05 -3.53 1.90
C ASP A 134 9.56 -3.34 3.32
N GLY A 135 10.88 -3.19 3.47
CA GLY A 135 11.54 -2.96 4.75
C GLY A 135 12.19 -1.57 4.78
N ARG A 136 12.10 -0.88 5.91
CA ARG A 136 12.62 0.48 6.09
C ARG A 136 13.32 0.58 7.44
N TRP A 137 14.59 1.05 7.43
CA TRP A 137 15.32 1.45 8.62
C TRP A 137 15.23 2.95 8.78
N PHE A 138 14.53 3.40 9.80
CA PHE A 138 14.46 4.79 10.18
C PHE A 138 15.42 5.08 11.33
N ARG A 139 16.05 6.24 11.27
CA ARG A 139 16.73 6.82 12.39
C ARG A 139 15.92 8.00 12.90
N ASP A 140 15.46 7.90 14.13
CA ASP A 140 14.86 9.03 14.84
C ASP A 140 16.00 9.97 15.29
N GLU A 141 16.09 11.13 14.68
CA GLU A 141 17.15 12.10 14.98
C GLU A 141 17.03 12.71 16.39
N LEU A 142 15.83 12.67 16.99
CA LEU A 142 15.58 13.22 18.32
C LEU A 142 15.95 12.23 19.44
N THR A 143 15.64 10.98 19.26
CA THR A 143 15.87 9.93 20.26
C THR A 143 17.12 9.12 20.02
N GLY A 144 17.65 9.15 18.80
CA GLY A 144 18.80 8.36 18.38
C GLY A 144 18.53 6.86 18.26
N TYR A 145 17.28 6.42 18.41
CA TYR A 145 16.90 5.03 18.26
C TYR A 145 16.67 4.66 16.81
N ASP A 146 17.19 3.54 16.38
CA ASP A 146 16.93 2.96 15.08
C ASP A 146 15.65 2.11 15.16
N ARG A 147 14.77 2.26 14.15
CA ARG A 147 13.54 1.49 14.00
C ARG A 147 13.54 0.78 12.66
N PHE A 148 13.11 -0.47 12.65
CA PHE A 148 12.88 -1.22 11.43
C PHE A 148 11.39 -1.52 11.26
N ASP A 149 10.78 -0.88 10.27
CA ASP A 149 9.40 -1.13 9.87
C ASP A 149 9.41 -2.04 8.63
N TRP A 150 8.50 -3.02 8.57
CA TRP A 150 8.36 -3.84 7.38
C TRP A 150 6.92 -4.26 7.11
N GLU A 151 6.65 -4.47 5.84
CA GLU A 151 5.35 -4.85 5.32
C GLU A 151 5.54 -6.00 4.33
N GLU A 152 4.64 -6.97 4.35
CA GLU A 152 4.62 -8.09 3.41
C GLU A 152 3.20 -8.32 2.91
N ASP A 153 3.03 -8.31 1.59
CA ASP A 153 1.78 -8.63 0.93
C ASP A 153 1.91 -9.94 0.15
N ILE A 154 0.94 -10.82 0.32
CA ILE A 154 0.72 -11.96 -0.56
C ILE A 154 -0.63 -11.76 -1.25
N ARG A 155 -0.61 -11.64 -2.58
CA ARG A 155 -1.78 -11.38 -3.38
C ARG A 155 -2.05 -12.51 -4.35
N VAL A 156 -3.28 -13.01 -4.36
CA VAL A 156 -3.77 -13.96 -5.36
C VAL A 156 -4.80 -13.22 -6.22
N ASN A 157 -4.50 -13.11 -7.52
CA ASN A 157 -5.37 -12.44 -8.49
C ASN A 157 -6.03 -13.48 -9.38
N TYR A 158 -7.34 -13.33 -9.57
CA TYR A 158 -8.15 -14.12 -10.47
C TYR A 158 -8.81 -13.21 -11.51
N LYS A 159 -8.41 -13.36 -12.76
CA LYS A 159 -8.94 -12.61 -13.90
C LYS A 159 -10.26 -13.25 -14.34
N LEU A 160 -11.37 -12.58 -14.05
CA LEU A 160 -12.71 -13.03 -14.46
C LEU A 160 -12.97 -12.75 -15.94
N THR A 161 -12.55 -11.55 -16.41
CA THR A 161 -12.61 -11.11 -17.81
C THR A 161 -11.35 -10.33 -18.13
N ASP A 162 -11.17 -9.87 -19.36
CA ASP A 162 -10.02 -9.02 -19.70
C ASP A 162 -9.98 -7.71 -18.90
N ASN A 163 -11.13 -7.27 -18.42
CA ASN A 163 -11.29 -6.01 -17.72
C ASN A 163 -11.52 -6.17 -16.21
N ILE A 164 -11.91 -7.36 -15.73
CA ILE A 164 -12.27 -7.56 -14.32
C ILE A 164 -11.31 -8.54 -13.67
N THR A 165 -10.69 -8.11 -12.58
CA THR A 165 -9.83 -8.95 -11.73
C THR A 165 -10.34 -8.93 -10.30
N LEU A 166 -10.48 -10.11 -9.70
CA LEU A 166 -10.66 -10.28 -8.26
C LEU A 166 -9.29 -10.50 -7.60
N SER A 167 -9.12 -9.99 -6.40
CA SER A 167 -7.89 -10.20 -5.62
C SER A 167 -8.22 -10.59 -4.18
N ASN A 168 -7.43 -11.51 -3.65
CA ASN A 168 -7.36 -11.81 -2.22
C ASN A 168 -5.95 -11.43 -1.77
N ILE A 169 -5.83 -10.64 -0.73
CA ILE A 169 -4.56 -10.12 -0.24
C ILE A 169 -4.46 -10.45 1.25
N LEU A 170 -3.38 -11.10 1.62
CA LEU A 170 -2.93 -11.20 3.00
C LEU A 170 -1.81 -10.19 3.17
N ASP A 171 -2.03 -9.23 4.05
CA ASP A 171 -1.12 -8.14 4.35
C ASP A 171 -0.65 -8.31 5.80
N TYR A 172 0.64 -8.30 6.01
CA TYR A 172 1.26 -8.30 7.32
C TYR A 172 2.12 -7.06 7.47
N ASN A 173 1.92 -6.35 8.57
CA ASN A 173 2.69 -5.16 8.89
C ASN A 173 3.31 -5.27 10.28
N ASP A 174 4.56 -4.85 10.39
CA ASP A 174 5.26 -4.62 11.65
C ASP A 174 5.82 -3.20 11.60
N VAL A 175 5.04 -2.26 12.10
CA VAL A 175 5.33 -0.83 12.04
C VAL A 175 5.27 -0.27 13.45
N LYS A 176 6.35 0.35 13.91
CA LYS A 176 6.46 0.91 15.27
C LYS A 176 6.14 -0.12 16.37
N ASP A 177 6.63 -1.36 16.19
CA ASP A 177 6.39 -2.50 17.10
C ASP A 177 4.92 -2.95 17.20
N VAL A 178 4.05 -2.41 16.33
CA VAL A 178 2.66 -2.85 16.20
C VAL A 178 2.56 -3.84 15.03
N LYS A 179 2.19 -5.07 15.38
CA LYS A 179 2.02 -6.16 14.41
C LYS A 179 0.55 -6.36 14.12
N HIS A 180 0.18 -6.41 12.86
CA HIS A 180 -1.18 -6.76 12.48
C HIS A 180 -1.23 -7.53 11.17
N TYR A 181 -2.25 -8.37 11.06
CA TYR A 181 -2.61 -9.07 9.84
C TYR A 181 -3.89 -8.46 9.29
N LYS A 182 -3.91 -8.24 7.99
CA LYS A 182 -5.08 -7.71 7.31
C LYS A 182 -5.41 -8.63 6.13
N PHE A 183 -6.62 -9.14 6.12
CA PHE A 183 -7.14 -9.87 4.99
C PHE A 183 -8.03 -8.94 4.15
N LYS A 184 -7.74 -8.83 2.85
CA LYS A 184 -8.46 -7.97 1.92
C LYS A 184 -9.03 -8.78 0.77
N VAL A 185 -10.24 -8.48 0.37
CA VAL A 185 -10.85 -8.93 -0.88
C VAL A 185 -11.06 -7.71 -1.75
N GLY A 186 -10.59 -7.74 -2.97
CA GLY A 186 -10.66 -6.60 -3.89
C GLY A 186 -11.22 -6.98 -5.23
N ILE A 187 -11.76 -5.98 -5.91
CA ILE A 187 -12.16 -6.03 -7.31
C ILE A 187 -11.53 -4.85 -8.04
N GLU A 188 -10.99 -5.12 -9.22
CA GLU A 188 -10.44 -4.10 -10.10
C GLU A 188 -11.16 -4.15 -11.45
N TYR A 189 -11.48 -2.97 -11.99
CA TYR A 189 -12.00 -2.80 -13.35
C TYR A 189 -11.08 -1.90 -14.16
N LYS A 190 -10.55 -2.44 -15.26
CA LYS A 190 -9.68 -1.71 -16.19
C LYS A 190 -10.48 -1.13 -17.34
N PHE A 191 -10.40 0.18 -17.56
CA PHE A 191 -11.00 0.84 -18.70
C PHE A 191 -10.13 0.75 -19.94
N GLY A 192 -10.75 0.31 -21.03
CA GLY A 192 -10.26 0.38 -22.40
C GLY A 192 -8.88 -0.25 -22.66
N GLU A 193 -8.72 -0.82 -23.82
CA GLU A 193 -7.45 -0.88 -24.54
C GLU A 193 -7.21 0.42 -25.30
#